data_0ab880dd8529af3493bd15c68e1010b4
#
_entry.id   0ab880dd8529af3493bd15c68e1010b4
#
_cell.length_a   1.000
_cell.length_b   1.000
_cell.length_c   1.000
_cell.angle_alpha   90.00
_cell.angle_beta   90.00
_cell.angle_gamma   90.00
#
_symmetry.space_group_name_H-M   'P 1'
#
loop_
_entity.id
_entity.type
_entity.pdbx_description
1 polymer ?
#
loop_
_entity_poly.entity_id
_entity_poly.type
_entity_poly.pdbx_seq_one_letter_code
_entity_poly.pdbx_strand_id
1 'polypeptide(L)'
;MNDAPGNGADFVREGKLDTQVLIVGAGPVGLTLANDLGRRGVRCTIIEQKEAPQFLPKMERCNARSMEIFRRMGLADKIRAAGLRGDVPMDVFVILAMDRPPLLHLPYPSVDQARAEVAASEDGSMPLEPYQLISQYTLEPLLKAEAEKLSSVTVRYGCEFISAAQDEGGVNATVRTLDGKTETIRAAYMVGCDGGASPVRKQLGIKLRGEGNLMRLSQALFRCDDLFDRIPIGAGPGKGRHYHVADDKATFLIMQDSTRHFTLHSVVESDEEMKQRFEVVVATPLDYEMLSCAEWRQNLLLADNYRHGRIFLAGDSAHLVIPTGGLGMNTGVGDAVDLSWKLAAVLQGWGGQNLLKSYEVERRQIGDRNVGASRYASGGRRKWRSQYRPEIGKDSPAGEAARDNLAAVADLEQRKTNEMIGAELGYRYVGSPVIWEEPGGPEHLFRTYEPTTWSGAR
;
A
#
# COMPACT_ATOMS: atom_id res chain seq x y z
N MET A 1 -8.21 -57.20 8.12
CA MET A 1 -7.42 -56.53 9.13
C MET A 1 -7.54 -55.05 8.83
N ASN A 2 -8.28 -54.37 9.70
CA ASN A 2 -8.64 -52.96 9.56
C ASN A 2 -7.51 -52.09 10.12
N ASP A 3 -6.89 -51.29 9.32
CA ASP A 3 -6.10 -50.18 9.80
C ASP A 3 -6.97 -48.91 9.66
N ALA A 4 -7.45 -48.42 10.80
CA ALA A 4 -8.13 -47.17 10.93
C ALA A 4 -7.12 -46.01 10.76
N PRO A 5 -7.50 -44.86 10.10
CA PRO A 5 -6.64 -43.71 10.03
C PRO A 5 -6.51 -43.07 11.41
N GLY A 6 -5.25 -42.89 11.82
CA GLY A 6 -4.90 -42.30 13.11
C GLY A 6 -5.46 -40.89 13.27
N ASN A 7 -6.08 -40.68 14.42
CA ASN A 7 -6.63 -39.41 14.91
C ASN A 7 -5.56 -38.31 14.86
N GLY A 8 -5.81 -37.25 14.06
CA GLY A 8 -4.99 -36.04 13.97
C GLY A 8 -5.09 -35.09 15.19
N ALA A 9 -5.15 -35.65 16.40
CA ALA A 9 -5.34 -34.92 17.66
C ALA A 9 -4.08 -34.68 18.49
N ASP A 10 -2.88 -35.02 17.98
CA ASP A 10 -1.62 -34.91 18.74
C ASP A 10 -0.71 -33.77 18.32
N PHE A 11 -1.20 -32.52 18.27
CA PHE A 11 -0.34 -31.38 18.02
C PHE A 11 -0.64 -30.17 18.91
N VAL A 12 -0.71 -30.37 20.22
CA VAL A 12 -0.44 -29.28 21.19
C VAL A 12 0.07 -29.91 22.47
N ARG A 13 1.40 -30.10 22.61
CA ARG A 13 1.99 -30.22 23.96
C ARG A 13 2.02 -28.83 24.57
N GLU A 14 1.20 -28.67 25.61
CA GLU A 14 0.77 -27.44 26.24
C GLU A 14 1.88 -26.72 27.03
N GLY A 15 2.55 -25.72 26.40
CA GLY A 15 2.79 -24.47 27.11
C GLY A 15 1.58 -23.57 26.81
N LYS A 16 0.91 -23.06 27.82
CA LYS A 16 -0.28 -22.20 27.70
C LYS A 16 0.04 -21.03 26.74
N LEU A 17 -0.63 -20.96 25.58
CA LEU A 17 -0.48 -19.86 24.63
C LEU A 17 -1.22 -18.64 25.16
N ASP A 18 -0.56 -17.48 25.16
CA ASP A 18 -1.19 -16.20 25.45
C ASP A 18 -2.12 -15.79 24.30
N THR A 19 -1.68 -16.05 23.06
CA THR A 19 -2.44 -15.80 21.83
C THR A 19 -2.16 -16.89 20.80
N GLN A 20 -3.02 -17.03 19.78
CA GLN A 20 -2.74 -17.98 18.68
C GLN A 20 -1.82 -17.35 17.64
N VAL A 21 -2.00 -16.05 17.34
CA VAL A 21 -1.15 -15.32 16.41
C VAL A 21 -0.70 -14.00 17.05
N LEU A 22 0.62 -13.77 17.08
CA LEU A 22 1.19 -12.47 17.44
C LEU A 22 1.51 -11.71 16.15
N ILE A 23 1.00 -10.50 16.02
CA ILE A 23 1.25 -9.60 14.89
C ILE A 23 2.14 -8.46 15.40
N VAL A 24 3.28 -8.24 14.75
CA VAL A 24 4.22 -7.16 15.09
C VAL A 24 4.09 -6.04 14.07
N GLY A 25 3.62 -4.88 14.50
CA GLY A 25 3.36 -3.70 13.69
C GLY A 25 1.87 -3.48 13.39
N ALA A 26 1.33 -2.35 13.85
CA ALA A 26 -0.07 -1.95 13.67
C ALA A 26 -0.26 -0.92 12.53
N GLY A 27 0.53 -1.05 11.46
CA GLY A 27 0.26 -0.37 10.19
C GLY A 27 -0.92 -1.02 9.45
N PRO A 28 -1.29 -0.51 8.25
CA PRO A 28 -2.46 -0.98 7.50
C PRO A 28 -2.48 -2.49 7.26
N VAL A 29 -1.31 -3.09 7.01
CA VAL A 29 -1.17 -4.53 6.74
C VAL A 29 -1.43 -5.38 7.99
N GLY A 30 -0.78 -5.02 9.11
CA GLY A 30 -0.99 -5.73 10.38
C GLY A 30 -2.42 -5.59 10.90
N LEU A 31 -3.01 -4.40 10.80
CA LEU A 31 -4.41 -4.15 11.18
C LEU A 31 -5.38 -4.89 10.25
N THR A 32 -5.10 -5.02 8.95
CA THR A 32 -5.89 -5.84 8.03
C THR A 32 -5.83 -7.31 8.44
N LEU A 33 -4.62 -7.82 8.75
CA LEU A 33 -4.43 -9.19 9.22
C LEU A 33 -5.20 -9.45 10.52
N ALA A 34 -5.12 -8.54 11.49
CA ALA A 34 -5.84 -8.65 12.76
C ALA A 34 -7.36 -8.68 12.56
N ASN A 35 -7.89 -7.80 11.68
CA ASN A 35 -9.30 -7.77 11.33
C ASN A 35 -9.76 -9.07 10.66
N ASP A 36 -9.01 -9.61 9.70
CA ASP A 36 -9.43 -10.83 8.99
C ASP A 36 -9.30 -12.08 9.87
N LEU A 37 -8.23 -12.21 10.67
CA LEU A 37 -8.07 -13.29 11.66
C LEU A 37 -9.17 -13.25 12.72
N GLY A 38 -9.45 -12.07 13.28
CA GLY A 38 -10.47 -11.90 14.29
C GLY A 38 -11.87 -12.28 13.78
N ARG A 39 -12.22 -11.92 12.56
CA ARG A 39 -13.49 -12.31 11.89
C ARG A 39 -13.57 -13.81 11.62
N ARG A 40 -12.45 -14.51 11.52
CA ARG A 40 -12.36 -15.96 11.41
C ARG A 40 -12.36 -16.66 12.77
N GLY A 41 -12.49 -15.92 13.88
CA GLY A 41 -12.49 -16.46 15.24
C GLY A 41 -11.10 -16.87 15.76
N VAL A 42 -10.02 -16.44 15.11
CA VAL A 42 -8.65 -16.70 15.58
C VAL A 42 -8.26 -15.63 16.60
N ARG A 43 -7.82 -16.06 17.79
CA ARG A 43 -7.31 -15.16 18.81
C ARG A 43 -5.96 -14.60 18.37
N CYS A 44 -5.88 -13.28 18.22
CA CYS A 44 -4.63 -12.63 17.88
C CYS A 44 -4.34 -11.41 18.76
N THR A 45 -3.06 -11.18 19.00
CA THR A 45 -2.55 -9.96 19.64
C THR A 45 -1.72 -9.19 18.62
N ILE A 46 -2.05 -7.93 18.42
CA ILE A 46 -1.25 -7.02 17.60
C ILE A 46 -0.54 -6.02 18.48
N ILE A 47 0.77 -5.86 18.28
CA ILE A 47 1.62 -4.93 19.02
C ILE A 47 2.19 -3.85 18.11
N GLU A 48 2.32 -2.64 18.63
CA GLU A 48 2.90 -1.48 17.97
C GLU A 48 3.77 -0.69 18.94
N GLN A 49 4.99 -0.35 18.51
CA GLN A 49 5.95 0.41 19.33
C GLN A 49 5.51 1.86 19.59
N LYS A 50 4.73 2.47 18.68
CA LYS A 50 4.17 3.81 18.85
C LYS A 50 3.03 3.78 19.88
N GLU A 51 2.76 4.92 20.51
CA GLU A 51 1.68 5.07 21.49
C GLU A 51 0.30 5.18 20.82
N ALA A 52 0.25 5.64 19.57
CA ALA A 52 -0.95 5.83 18.78
C ALA A 52 -0.66 5.77 17.27
N PRO A 53 -1.69 5.62 16.41
CA PRO A 53 -1.55 5.83 14.99
C PRO A 53 -0.96 7.19 14.67
N GLN A 54 -0.04 7.24 13.69
CA GLN A 54 0.68 8.45 13.34
C GLN A 54 -0.05 9.25 12.29
N PHE A 55 -0.09 10.59 12.44
CA PHE A 55 -0.61 11.50 11.42
C PHE A 55 0.43 11.74 10.32
N LEU A 56 0.74 10.69 9.54
CA LEU A 56 1.74 10.70 8.47
C LEU A 56 1.16 10.20 7.16
N PRO A 57 1.29 10.96 6.07
CA PRO A 57 0.70 10.62 4.77
C PRO A 57 1.58 9.65 3.98
N LYS A 58 1.71 8.40 4.43
CA LYS A 58 2.57 7.40 3.77
C LYS A 58 1.93 6.74 2.54
N MET A 59 0.60 6.69 2.47
CA MET A 59 -0.16 6.18 1.34
C MET A 59 -1.39 7.06 1.13
N GLU A 60 -1.98 7.01 -0.07
CA GLU A 60 -3.07 7.90 -0.46
C GLU A 60 -4.31 7.17 -0.97
N ARG A 61 -4.23 5.86 -1.27
CA ARG A 61 -5.38 5.12 -1.81
C ARG A 61 -5.38 3.64 -1.49
N CYS A 62 -6.58 3.11 -1.30
CA CYS A 62 -6.88 1.70 -1.48
C CYS A 62 -7.23 1.47 -2.96
N ASN A 63 -6.54 0.56 -3.63
CA ASN A 63 -6.85 0.19 -5.00
C ASN A 63 -8.09 -0.70 -5.10
N ALA A 64 -8.51 -1.02 -6.31
CA ALA A 64 -9.70 -1.84 -6.54
C ALA A 64 -9.65 -3.18 -5.79
N ARG A 65 -8.51 -3.89 -5.84
CA ARG A 65 -8.36 -5.18 -5.15
C ARG A 65 -8.47 -5.06 -3.63
N SER A 66 -7.83 -4.05 -3.05
CA SER A 66 -7.93 -3.81 -1.60
C SER A 66 -9.35 -3.45 -1.18
N MET A 67 -10.06 -2.66 -1.99
CA MET A 67 -11.46 -2.33 -1.71
C MET A 67 -12.39 -3.55 -1.79
N GLU A 68 -12.18 -4.49 -2.71
CA GLU A 68 -12.90 -5.77 -2.74
C GLU A 68 -12.62 -6.63 -1.50
N ILE A 69 -11.36 -6.65 -1.06
CA ILE A 69 -10.97 -7.32 0.18
C ILE A 69 -11.70 -6.71 1.37
N PHE A 70 -11.69 -5.38 1.49
CA PHE A 70 -12.39 -4.67 2.55
C PHE A 70 -13.91 -4.80 2.45
N ARG A 71 -14.48 -4.90 1.25
CA ARG A 71 -15.91 -5.22 1.04
C ARG A 71 -16.26 -6.57 1.66
N ARG A 72 -15.47 -7.60 1.41
CA ARG A 72 -15.66 -8.93 2.02
C ARG A 72 -15.60 -8.89 3.55
N MET A 73 -14.83 -7.95 4.11
CA MET A 73 -14.77 -7.72 5.56
C MET A 73 -15.90 -6.82 6.08
N GLY A 74 -16.76 -6.27 5.22
CA GLY A 74 -17.78 -5.27 5.61
C GLY A 74 -17.21 -3.90 5.97
N LEU A 75 -16.02 -3.55 5.44
CA LEU A 75 -15.31 -2.32 5.73
C LEU A 75 -15.35 -1.29 4.58
N ALA A 76 -15.71 -1.69 3.35
CA ALA A 76 -15.61 -0.82 2.18
C ALA A 76 -16.40 0.47 2.35
N ASP A 77 -17.66 0.42 2.81
CA ASP A 77 -18.49 1.61 2.98
C ASP A 77 -17.95 2.55 4.07
N LYS A 78 -17.35 1.99 5.14
CA LYS A 78 -16.71 2.78 6.19
C LYS A 78 -15.47 3.50 5.67
N ILE A 79 -14.67 2.81 4.86
CA ILE A 79 -13.48 3.40 4.21
C ILE A 79 -13.89 4.49 3.23
N ARG A 80 -14.98 4.31 2.47
CA ARG A 80 -15.51 5.35 1.57
C ARG A 80 -16.00 6.57 2.33
N ALA A 81 -16.74 6.36 3.42
CA ALA A 81 -17.24 7.45 4.25
C ALA A 81 -16.13 8.26 4.94
N ALA A 82 -14.99 7.62 5.25
CA ALA A 82 -13.84 8.27 5.87
C ALA A 82 -12.85 8.88 4.86
N GLY A 83 -12.88 8.43 3.61
CA GLY A 83 -11.98 8.89 2.55
C GLY A 83 -12.44 10.17 1.86
N LEU A 84 -11.75 10.52 0.77
CA LEU A 84 -12.12 11.67 -0.04
C LEU A 84 -13.53 11.48 -0.62
N ARG A 85 -14.29 12.58 -0.68
CA ARG A 85 -15.64 12.61 -1.27
C ARG A 85 -15.64 11.99 -2.66
N GLY A 86 -16.67 11.21 -2.95
CA GLY A 86 -16.78 10.44 -4.18
C GLY A 86 -16.97 11.26 -5.46
N ASP A 87 -17.40 12.52 -5.34
CA ASP A 87 -17.66 13.44 -6.46
C ASP A 87 -16.40 14.16 -6.98
N VAL A 88 -15.27 14.10 -6.25
CA VAL A 88 -14.03 14.78 -6.64
C VAL A 88 -13.37 14.05 -7.81
N PRO A 89 -13.04 14.74 -8.92
CA PRO A 89 -12.33 14.15 -10.05
C PRO A 89 -10.96 13.59 -9.63
N MET A 90 -10.58 12.45 -10.19
CA MET A 90 -9.26 11.85 -9.95
C MET A 90 -8.24 12.23 -11.01
N ASP A 91 -8.45 13.35 -11.65
CA ASP A 91 -7.63 13.89 -12.74
C ASP A 91 -6.16 14.05 -12.33
N VAL A 92 -5.30 13.87 -13.31
CA VAL A 92 -3.86 14.04 -13.17
C VAL A 92 -3.38 15.10 -14.16
N PHE A 93 -2.64 16.05 -13.65
CA PHE A 93 -2.12 17.15 -14.45
C PHE A 93 -0.59 17.14 -14.46
N VAL A 94 -0.01 17.55 -15.60
CA VAL A 94 1.38 18.03 -15.68
C VAL A 94 1.32 19.55 -15.83
N ILE A 95 1.99 20.27 -14.93
CA ILE A 95 1.87 21.71 -14.78
C ILE A 95 3.24 22.38 -14.69
N LEU A 96 3.28 23.68 -14.88
CA LEU A 96 4.39 24.54 -14.44
C LEU A 96 4.12 25.10 -13.04
N ALA A 97 2.90 25.56 -12.82
CA ALA A 97 2.36 26.02 -11.54
C ALA A 97 0.82 25.99 -11.59
N MET A 98 0.16 26.13 -10.43
CA MET A 98 -1.30 26.03 -10.32
C MET A 98 -2.08 27.21 -10.90
N ASP A 99 -1.44 28.32 -11.23
CA ASP A 99 -2.04 29.54 -11.82
C ASP A 99 -2.01 29.56 -13.36
N ARG A 100 -1.42 28.56 -13.99
CA ARG A 100 -1.19 28.52 -15.45
C ARG A 100 -1.89 27.33 -16.09
N PRO A 101 -2.24 27.41 -17.39
CA PRO A 101 -2.80 26.27 -18.11
C PRO A 101 -1.91 25.02 -17.94
N PRO A 102 -2.50 23.84 -17.72
CA PRO A 102 -1.74 22.60 -17.60
C PRO A 102 -1.09 22.27 -18.96
N LEU A 103 0.12 21.71 -18.90
CA LEU A 103 0.80 21.16 -20.07
C LEU A 103 0.14 19.88 -20.56
N LEU A 104 -0.43 19.11 -19.63
CA LEU A 104 -1.17 17.89 -19.92
C LEU A 104 -2.29 17.71 -18.89
N HIS A 105 -3.47 17.31 -19.37
CA HIS A 105 -4.59 16.87 -18.56
C HIS A 105 -4.94 15.42 -18.90
N LEU A 106 -4.88 14.56 -17.91
CA LEU A 106 -5.30 13.17 -17.98
C LEU A 106 -6.58 13.01 -17.14
N PRO A 107 -7.77 12.95 -17.76
CA PRO A 107 -9.01 12.77 -17.03
C PRO A 107 -9.13 11.33 -16.50
N TYR A 108 -9.57 11.21 -15.24
CA TYR A 108 -9.91 9.94 -14.62
C TYR A 108 -11.22 10.07 -13.86
N PRO A 109 -12.08 9.04 -13.86
CA PRO A 109 -13.38 9.10 -13.23
C PRO A 109 -13.25 9.38 -11.73
N SER A 110 -14.17 10.15 -11.18
CA SER A 110 -14.37 10.22 -9.73
C SER A 110 -14.79 8.85 -9.19
N VAL A 111 -14.73 8.66 -7.86
CA VAL A 111 -15.16 7.39 -7.24
C VAL A 111 -16.63 7.10 -7.55
N ASP A 112 -17.50 8.13 -7.54
CA ASP A 112 -18.92 7.95 -7.85
C ASP A 112 -19.17 7.60 -9.32
N GLN A 113 -18.43 8.21 -10.24
CA GLN A 113 -18.46 7.82 -11.67
C GLN A 113 -17.97 6.39 -11.87
N ALA A 114 -16.84 6.02 -11.28
CA ALA A 114 -16.30 4.66 -11.36
C ALA A 114 -17.26 3.62 -10.76
N ARG A 115 -17.97 3.95 -9.68
CA ARG A 115 -19.03 3.08 -9.12
C ARG A 115 -20.21 2.92 -10.07
N ALA A 116 -20.61 4.00 -10.74
CA ALA A 116 -21.68 3.92 -11.74
C ALA A 116 -21.26 3.06 -12.96
N GLU A 117 -20.02 3.19 -13.43
CA GLU A 117 -19.45 2.35 -14.48
C GLU A 117 -19.44 0.87 -14.10
N VAL A 118 -18.98 0.56 -12.87
CA VAL A 118 -19.01 -0.82 -12.33
C VAL A 118 -20.43 -1.37 -12.26
N ALA A 119 -21.40 -0.56 -11.81
CA ALA A 119 -22.80 -0.98 -11.71
C ALA A 119 -23.46 -1.21 -13.08
N ALA A 120 -22.97 -0.55 -14.13
CA ALA A 120 -23.46 -0.71 -15.50
C ALA A 120 -22.75 -1.83 -16.29
N SER A 121 -21.64 -2.39 -15.77
CA SER A 121 -20.87 -3.44 -16.42
C SER A 121 -21.49 -4.81 -16.17
N GLU A 122 -21.71 -5.58 -17.24
CA GLU A 122 -22.30 -6.92 -17.19
C GLU A 122 -21.32 -8.04 -17.58
N ASP A 123 -20.12 -7.69 -18.09
CA ASP A 123 -19.16 -8.63 -18.67
C ASP A 123 -18.08 -9.12 -17.71
N GLY A 124 -18.10 -8.64 -16.46
CA GLY A 124 -17.10 -8.99 -15.43
C GLY A 124 -15.71 -8.37 -15.65
N SER A 125 -15.54 -7.49 -16.63
CA SER A 125 -14.26 -6.80 -16.90
C SER A 125 -13.91 -5.77 -15.84
N MET A 126 -14.91 -5.27 -15.11
CA MET A 126 -14.73 -4.26 -14.06
C MET A 126 -14.52 -4.91 -12.68
N PRO A 127 -13.79 -4.25 -11.77
CA PRO A 127 -13.71 -4.67 -10.37
C PRO A 127 -15.08 -4.53 -9.69
N LEU A 128 -15.35 -5.35 -8.66
CA LEU A 128 -16.56 -5.20 -7.84
C LEU A 128 -16.56 -3.88 -7.04
N GLU A 129 -15.41 -3.34 -6.75
CA GLU A 129 -15.21 -2.08 -6.06
C GLU A 129 -14.15 -1.26 -6.78
N PRO A 130 -14.43 -0.02 -7.19
CA PRO A 130 -13.38 0.87 -7.65
C PRO A 130 -12.50 1.31 -6.48
N TYR A 131 -11.37 1.92 -6.78
CA TYR A 131 -10.46 2.48 -5.78
C TYR A 131 -11.15 3.50 -4.87
N GLN A 132 -10.54 3.77 -3.70
CA GLN A 132 -10.90 4.86 -2.79
C GLN A 132 -9.66 5.64 -2.39
N LEU A 133 -9.72 6.96 -2.53
CA LEU A 133 -8.70 7.86 -1.99
C LEU A 133 -8.91 7.99 -0.48
N ILE A 134 -7.92 7.55 0.27
CA ILE A 134 -7.88 7.61 1.73
C ILE A 134 -6.43 7.59 2.18
N SER A 135 -6.07 8.51 3.06
CA SER A 135 -4.72 8.59 3.61
C SER A 135 -4.47 7.53 4.68
N GLN A 136 -3.22 7.15 4.86
CA GLN A 136 -2.86 6.19 5.90
C GLN A 136 -3.28 6.67 7.30
N TYR A 137 -3.12 7.96 7.59
CA TYR A 137 -3.49 8.55 8.88
C TYR A 137 -5.01 8.52 9.15
N THR A 138 -5.85 8.28 8.13
CA THR A 138 -7.30 8.05 8.27
C THR A 138 -7.62 6.56 8.29
N LEU A 139 -6.94 5.76 7.46
CA LEU A 139 -7.19 4.33 7.35
C LEU A 139 -6.76 3.55 8.61
N GLU A 140 -5.59 3.85 9.17
CA GLU A 140 -5.08 3.16 10.36
C GLU A 140 -6.00 3.27 11.57
N PRO A 141 -6.45 4.48 12.01
CA PRO A 141 -7.39 4.60 13.11
C PRO A 141 -8.71 3.87 12.86
N LEU A 142 -9.22 3.87 11.62
CA LEU A 142 -10.43 3.15 11.24
C LEU A 142 -10.23 1.64 11.41
N LEU A 143 -9.18 1.08 10.82
CA LEU A 143 -8.89 -0.35 10.92
C LEU A 143 -8.61 -0.79 12.36
N LYS A 144 -7.94 0.06 13.16
CA LYS A 144 -7.73 -0.16 14.59
C LYS A 144 -9.05 -0.25 15.33
N ALA A 145 -9.93 0.74 15.16
CA ALA A 145 -11.23 0.78 15.82
C ALA A 145 -12.12 -0.43 15.44
N GLU A 146 -12.01 -0.93 14.20
CA GLU A 146 -12.73 -2.13 13.78
C GLU A 146 -12.11 -3.41 14.35
N ALA A 147 -10.79 -3.49 14.49
CA ALA A 147 -10.12 -4.61 15.14
C ALA A 147 -10.47 -4.70 16.64
N GLU A 148 -10.52 -3.58 17.34
CA GLU A 148 -10.86 -3.51 18.76
C GLU A 148 -12.30 -3.94 19.09
N LYS A 149 -13.21 -3.95 18.10
CA LYS A 149 -14.57 -4.47 18.27
C LYS A 149 -14.65 -6.02 18.29
N LEU A 150 -13.59 -6.69 17.85
CA LEU A 150 -13.54 -8.14 17.75
C LEU A 150 -13.01 -8.72 19.06
N SER A 151 -13.81 -9.51 19.78
CA SER A 151 -13.45 -10.11 21.06
C SER A 151 -12.24 -11.05 21.02
N SER A 152 -11.89 -11.54 19.82
CA SER A 152 -10.72 -12.37 19.55
C SER A 152 -9.44 -11.57 19.27
N VAL A 153 -9.51 -10.24 19.19
CA VAL A 153 -8.36 -9.38 18.87
C VAL A 153 -7.98 -8.53 20.07
N THR A 154 -6.70 -8.54 20.42
CA THR A 154 -6.11 -7.64 21.43
C THR A 154 -5.16 -6.68 20.72
N VAL A 155 -5.42 -5.37 20.84
CA VAL A 155 -4.58 -4.32 20.25
C VAL A 155 -3.75 -3.66 21.36
N ARG A 156 -2.41 -3.64 21.19
CA ARG A 156 -1.46 -3.11 22.17
C ARG A 156 -0.51 -2.12 21.53
N TYR A 157 -0.77 -0.84 21.71
CA TYR A 157 0.17 0.23 21.36
C TYR A 157 1.16 0.47 22.52
N GLY A 158 2.29 1.13 22.24
CA GLY A 158 3.37 1.32 23.22
C GLY A 158 4.06 0.01 23.61
N CYS A 159 4.07 -0.97 22.71
CA CYS A 159 4.64 -2.28 22.93
C CYS A 159 5.63 -2.61 21.80
N GLU A 160 6.92 -2.54 22.11
CA GLU A 160 8.02 -2.72 21.13
C GLU A 160 8.48 -4.18 21.10
N PHE A 161 8.56 -4.75 19.90
CA PHE A 161 9.20 -6.04 19.69
C PHE A 161 10.71 -5.96 19.87
N ILE A 162 11.29 -6.83 20.70
CA ILE A 162 12.73 -6.91 20.96
C ILE A 162 13.35 -8.13 20.29
N SER A 163 12.80 -9.32 20.56
CA SER A 163 13.35 -10.56 20.01
C SER A 163 12.30 -11.66 20.05
N ALA A 164 12.55 -12.74 19.29
CA ALA A 164 11.75 -13.94 19.36
C ALA A 164 12.63 -15.21 19.27
N ALA A 165 12.20 -16.24 19.96
CA ALA A 165 12.69 -17.60 19.81
C ALA A 165 11.51 -18.52 19.48
N GLN A 166 11.73 -19.56 18.67
CA GLN A 166 10.68 -20.52 18.32
C GLN A 166 11.10 -21.93 18.64
N ASP A 167 10.14 -22.76 18.97
CA ASP A 167 10.24 -24.18 19.22
C ASP A 167 9.14 -24.97 18.48
N GLU A 168 9.04 -26.26 18.70
CA GLU A 168 8.00 -27.09 18.08
C GLU A 168 6.56 -26.67 18.47
N GLY A 169 6.39 -26.11 19.67
CA GLY A 169 5.09 -25.69 20.23
C GLY A 169 4.67 -24.25 19.89
N GLY A 170 5.61 -23.37 19.45
CA GLY A 170 5.27 -21.98 19.20
C GLY A 170 6.44 -21.02 19.11
N VAL A 171 6.11 -19.73 19.30
CA VAL A 171 7.05 -18.60 19.29
C VAL A 171 6.95 -17.88 20.64
N ASN A 172 8.09 -17.64 21.28
CA ASN A 172 8.22 -16.77 22.45
C ASN A 172 8.78 -15.44 22.00
N ALA A 173 7.97 -14.40 21.99
CA ALA A 173 8.40 -13.06 21.65
C ALA A 173 8.64 -12.24 22.92
N THR A 174 9.83 -11.65 23.04
CA THR A 174 10.13 -10.67 24.08
C THR A 174 9.73 -9.29 23.58
N VAL A 175 8.92 -8.60 24.35
CA VAL A 175 8.45 -7.25 24.05
C VAL A 175 8.76 -6.31 25.20
N ARG A 176 8.87 -5.00 24.91
CA ARG A 176 9.09 -3.95 25.88
C ARG A 176 7.90 -3.00 25.90
N THR A 177 7.33 -2.77 27.06
CA THR A 177 6.24 -1.83 27.29
C THR A 177 6.75 -0.41 27.54
N LEU A 178 5.87 0.59 27.48
CA LEU A 178 6.23 2.02 27.69
C LEU A 178 6.90 2.31 29.03
N ASP A 179 6.58 1.56 30.07
CA ASP A 179 7.22 1.68 31.39
C ASP A 179 8.62 1.02 31.47
N GLY A 180 9.12 0.54 30.30
CA GLY A 180 10.45 -0.06 30.17
C GLY A 180 10.53 -1.52 30.60
N LYS A 181 9.45 -2.12 31.09
CA LYS A 181 9.43 -3.54 31.45
C LYS A 181 9.44 -4.43 30.22
N THR A 182 10.08 -5.57 30.36
CA THR A 182 10.02 -6.62 29.36
C THR A 182 9.08 -7.73 29.81
N GLU A 183 8.32 -8.26 28.86
CA GLU A 183 7.48 -9.44 29.05
C GLU A 183 7.65 -10.39 27.88
N THR A 184 7.22 -11.64 28.05
CA THR A 184 7.22 -12.63 26.98
C THR A 184 5.77 -12.91 26.60
N ILE A 185 5.51 -12.90 25.29
CA ILE A 185 4.23 -13.32 24.69
C ILE A 185 4.47 -14.64 23.96
N ARG A 186 3.76 -15.70 24.36
CA ARG A 186 3.81 -16.98 23.68
C ARG A 186 2.66 -17.12 22.68
N ALA A 187 3.00 -17.38 21.42
CA ALA A 187 2.05 -17.52 20.32
C ALA A 187 2.30 -18.81 19.53
N ALA A 188 1.28 -19.38 18.89
CA ALA A 188 1.46 -20.48 17.96
C ALA A 188 2.22 -20.07 16.70
N TYR A 189 1.94 -18.86 16.23
CA TYR A 189 2.59 -18.23 15.08
C TYR A 189 2.85 -16.74 15.34
N MET A 190 3.86 -16.17 14.64
CA MET A 190 4.15 -14.74 14.66
C MET A 190 4.22 -14.19 13.23
N VAL A 191 3.73 -12.96 13.03
CA VAL A 191 3.78 -12.29 11.73
C VAL A 191 4.40 -10.90 11.89
N GLY A 192 5.53 -10.65 11.23
CA GLY A 192 6.16 -9.35 11.12
C GLY A 192 5.48 -8.51 10.04
N CYS A 193 4.74 -7.48 10.46
CA CYS A 193 4.16 -6.41 9.66
C CYS A 193 4.81 -5.05 10.01
N ASP A 194 6.06 -5.08 10.42
CA ASP A 194 6.82 -4.05 11.11
C ASP A 194 7.62 -3.11 10.16
N GLY A 195 7.23 -3.09 8.90
CA GLY A 195 7.70 -2.14 7.90
C GLY A 195 9.08 -2.43 7.32
N GLY A 196 9.57 -1.53 6.47
CA GLY A 196 10.79 -1.75 5.69
C GLY A 196 12.06 -1.94 6.52
N ALA A 197 12.13 -1.32 7.70
CA ALA A 197 13.25 -1.50 8.63
C ALA A 197 13.16 -2.76 9.50
N SER A 198 12.13 -3.55 9.36
CA SER A 198 11.70 -4.74 10.12
C SER A 198 12.78 -5.38 11.02
N PRO A 199 12.69 -5.23 12.35
CA PRO A 199 13.50 -5.99 13.30
C PRO A 199 13.19 -7.49 13.24
N VAL A 200 11.93 -7.90 13.01
CA VAL A 200 11.56 -9.32 12.84
C VAL A 200 12.34 -9.94 11.69
N ARG A 201 12.30 -9.34 10.49
CA ARG A 201 13.05 -9.84 9.33
C ARG A 201 14.54 -9.93 9.60
N LYS A 202 15.13 -8.88 10.20
CA LYS A 202 16.57 -8.84 10.49
C LYS A 202 17.00 -9.94 11.45
N GLN A 203 16.21 -10.19 12.50
CA GLN A 203 16.49 -11.26 13.45
C GLN A 203 16.46 -12.65 12.80
N LEU A 204 15.58 -12.86 11.82
CA LEU A 204 15.52 -14.11 11.05
C LEU A 204 16.68 -14.26 10.04
N GLY A 205 17.54 -13.25 9.89
CA GLY A 205 18.61 -13.24 8.90
C GLY A 205 18.13 -13.12 7.45
N ILE A 206 16.83 -12.84 7.24
CA ILE A 206 16.25 -12.71 5.89
C ILE A 206 16.68 -11.36 5.29
N LYS A 207 17.28 -11.43 4.10
CA LYS A 207 17.81 -10.26 3.40
C LYS A 207 16.80 -9.76 2.37
N LEU A 208 16.82 -8.43 2.14
CA LEU A 208 16.16 -7.82 1.00
C LEU A 208 17.12 -7.78 -0.18
N ARG A 209 16.64 -8.17 -1.37
CA ARG A 209 17.38 -8.15 -2.64
C ARG A 209 16.73 -7.19 -3.62
N GLY A 210 17.53 -6.56 -4.45
CA GLY A 210 17.08 -5.65 -5.50
C GLY A 210 17.82 -4.31 -5.49
N GLU A 211 17.14 -3.26 -5.90
CA GLU A 211 17.70 -1.91 -6.08
C GLU A 211 17.26 -1.00 -4.90
N GLY A 212 18.21 -0.58 -4.08
CA GLY A 212 17.99 0.33 -2.96
C GLY A 212 18.52 1.73 -3.22
N ASN A 213 17.97 2.73 -2.50
CA ASN A 213 18.42 4.13 -2.53
C ASN A 213 18.42 4.76 -3.94
N LEU A 214 17.43 4.44 -4.76
CA LEU A 214 17.34 4.90 -6.16
C LEU A 214 17.16 6.42 -6.29
N MET A 215 16.45 7.03 -5.36
CA MET A 215 16.23 8.47 -5.29
C MET A 215 15.89 8.85 -3.84
N ARG A 216 16.37 10.01 -3.41
CA ARG A 216 16.05 10.65 -2.15
C ARG A 216 15.08 11.81 -2.42
N LEU A 217 13.99 11.86 -1.69
CA LEU A 217 12.95 12.90 -1.79
C LEU A 217 12.53 13.30 -0.39
N SER A 218 12.12 14.54 -0.24
CA SER A 218 11.39 15.01 0.93
C SER A 218 9.89 15.02 0.63
N GLN A 219 9.07 14.66 1.61
CA GLN A 219 7.62 14.72 1.58
C GLN A 219 7.16 15.60 2.73
N ALA A 220 6.40 16.64 2.42
CA ALA A 220 5.75 17.45 3.43
C ALA A 220 4.23 17.35 3.34
N LEU A 221 3.58 17.37 4.51
CA LEU A 221 2.14 17.49 4.63
C LEU A 221 1.79 18.94 4.96
N PHE A 222 1.00 19.55 4.10
CA PHE A 222 0.48 20.90 4.27
C PHE A 222 -1.00 20.85 4.60
N ARG A 223 -1.41 21.67 5.57
CA ARG A 223 -2.79 22.06 5.78
C ARG A 223 -3.01 23.42 5.12
N CYS A 224 -4.01 23.50 4.26
CA CYS A 224 -4.41 24.72 3.59
C CYS A 224 -5.93 24.67 3.41
N ASP A 225 -6.66 25.45 4.18
CA ASP A 225 -8.12 25.35 4.25
C ASP A 225 -8.82 25.89 2.98
N ASP A 226 -8.17 26.81 2.24
CA ASP A 226 -8.77 27.52 1.10
C ASP A 226 -8.35 26.98 -0.28
N LEU A 227 -7.24 26.23 -0.38
CA LEU A 227 -6.67 25.84 -1.67
C LEU A 227 -7.67 25.09 -2.56
N PHE A 228 -8.37 24.12 -1.99
CA PHE A 228 -9.32 23.30 -2.74
C PHE A 228 -10.44 24.15 -3.40
N ASP A 229 -10.99 25.10 -2.66
CA ASP A 229 -12.10 25.93 -3.14
C ASP A 229 -11.64 26.96 -4.17
N ARG A 230 -10.37 27.35 -4.13
CA ARG A 230 -9.75 28.29 -5.09
C ARG A 230 -9.32 27.66 -6.40
N ILE A 231 -9.26 26.32 -6.50
CA ILE A 231 -8.96 25.62 -7.75
C ILE A 231 -10.20 25.63 -8.65
N PRO A 232 -10.08 26.09 -9.95
CA PRO A 232 -8.87 26.50 -10.64
C PRO A 232 -8.39 27.89 -10.21
N ILE A 233 -7.07 28.08 -10.11
CA ILE A 233 -6.43 29.37 -9.83
C ILE A 233 -6.14 30.04 -11.17
N GLY A 234 -6.79 31.16 -11.47
CA GLY A 234 -6.64 31.84 -12.75
C GLY A 234 -6.97 30.93 -13.93
N ALA A 235 -6.02 30.75 -14.85
CA ALA A 235 -6.12 29.83 -15.99
C ALA A 235 -5.59 28.41 -15.68
N GLY A 236 -5.39 28.12 -14.41
CA GLY A 236 -4.76 26.86 -13.95
C GLY A 236 -5.62 25.61 -14.12
N PRO A 237 -5.09 24.45 -13.72
CA PRO A 237 -5.77 23.18 -13.82
C PRO A 237 -7.03 23.15 -12.93
N GLY A 238 -7.99 22.30 -13.31
CA GLY A 238 -9.14 21.98 -12.48
C GLY A 238 -8.79 21.18 -11.23
N LYS A 239 -9.82 20.82 -10.44
CA LYS A 239 -9.67 19.91 -9.31
C LYS A 239 -9.24 18.54 -9.80
N GLY A 240 -8.29 17.93 -9.12
CA GLY A 240 -7.77 16.62 -9.45
C GLY A 240 -6.94 16.06 -8.32
N ARG A 241 -6.49 14.84 -8.50
CA ARG A 241 -5.73 14.09 -7.50
C ARG A 241 -4.25 14.48 -7.47
N HIS A 242 -3.61 14.59 -8.64
CA HIS A 242 -2.16 14.80 -8.77
C HIS A 242 -1.83 15.97 -9.69
N TYR A 243 -0.91 16.80 -9.25
CA TYR A 243 -0.32 17.87 -10.01
C TYR A 243 1.20 17.66 -10.09
N HIS A 244 1.67 17.13 -11.21
CA HIS A 244 3.10 16.89 -11.46
C HIS A 244 3.75 18.13 -12.05
N VAL A 245 4.71 18.69 -11.36
CA VAL A 245 5.44 19.87 -11.85
C VAL A 245 6.49 19.43 -12.87
N ALA A 246 6.53 20.12 -14.00
CA ALA A 246 7.57 19.96 -15.01
C ALA A 246 8.83 20.72 -14.57
N ASP A 247 9.66 20.06 -13.77
CA ASP A 247 10.89 20.60 -13.20
C ASP A 247 11.99 19.53 -13.08
N ASP A 248 13.17 19.93 -12.63
CA ASP A 248 14.33 19.06 -12.36
C ASP A 248 14.38 18.52 -10.91
N LYS A 249 13.45 18.95 -10.04
CA LYS A 249 13.36 18.55 -8.62
C LYS A 249 12.38 17.42 -8.36
N ALA A 250 11.83 16.82 -9.39
CA ALA A 250 10.84 15.75 -9.32
C ALA A 250 9.58 16.10 -8.49
N THR A 251 9.19 17.39 -8.51
CA THR A 251 8.12 17.92 -7.68
C THR A 251 6.75 17.41 -8.12
N PHE A 252 5.90 17.09 -7.14
CA PHE A 252 4.48 16.83 -7.38
C PHE A 252 3.65 17.08 -6.12
N LEU A 253 2.47 17.67 -6.32
CA LEU A 253 1.47 17.93 -5.29
C LEU A 253 0.37 16.88 -5.38
N ILE A 254 -0.05 16.35 -4.23
CA ILE A 254 -1.13 15.37 -4.11
C ILE A 254 -2.20 15.92 -3.18
N MET A 255 -3.46 15.84 -3.62
CA MET A 255 -4.61 16.01 -2.73
C MET A 255 -4.76 14.76 -1.86
N GLN A 256 -4.89 14.94 -0.55
CA GLN A 256 -5.18 13.86 0.38
C GLN A 256 -6.70 13.59 0.48
N ASP A 257 -7.12 12.81 1.42
CA ASP A 257 -8.51 12.39 1.65
C ASP A 257 -9.44 13.49 2.19
N SER A 258 -8.87 14.64 2.53
CA SER A 258 -9.62 15.84 2.88
C SER A 258 -9.32 16.96 1.90
N THR A 259 -10.25 17.89 1.73
CA THR A 259 -10.04 19.07 0.89
C THR A 259 -9.09 20.11 1.51
N ARG A 260 -8.50 19.79 2.66
CA ARG A 260 -7.65 20.69 3.45
C ARG A 260 -6.18 20.23 3.49
N HIS A 261 -5.91 18.96 3.20
CA HIS A 261 -4.58 18.40 3.33
C HIS A 261 -3.97 18.06 1.96
N PHE A 262 -2.74 18.51 1.76
CA PHE A 262 -1.99 18.30 0.53
C PHE A 262 -0.59 17.81 0.88
N THR A 263 -0.06 16.86 0.12
CA THR A 263 1.35 16.49 0.23
C THR A 263 2.14 17.04 -0.95
N LEU A 264 3.27 17.66 -0.66
CA LEU A 264 4.27 18.03 -1.66
C LEU A 264 5.47 17.11 -1.53
N HIS A 265 5.87 16.55 -2.66
CA HIS A 265 7.12 15.81 -2.78
C HIS A 265 8.08 16.58 -3.65
N SER A 266 9.33 16.70 -3.22
CA SER A 266 10.38 17.35 -4.02
C SER A 266 11.77 16.96 -3.52
N VAL A 267 12.78 17.17 -4.35
CA VAL A 267 14.19 17.16 -3.92
C VAL A 267 14.51 18.52 -3.34
N VAL A 268 14.62 18.61 -2.02
CA VAL A 268 14.95 19.82 -1.26
C VAL A 268 15.90 19.49 -0.12
N GLU A 269 16.65 20.49 0.35
CA GLU A 269 17.67 20.32 1.39
C GLU A 269 17.18 20.79 2.78
N SER A 270 16.04 21.50 2.86
CA SER A 270 15.50 22.02 4.11
C SER A 270 13.99 22.18 4.10
N ASP A 271 13.40 22.29 5.29
CA ASP A 271 11.97 22.58 5.48
C ASP A 271 11.60 23.96 4.90
N GLU A 272 12.51 24.94 4.97
CA GLU A 272 12.26 26.25 4.41
C GLU A 272 12.22 26.22 2.87
N GLU A 273 13.13 25.46 2.23
CA GLU A 273 13.06 25.24 0.78
C GLU A 273 11.77 24.49 0.39
N MET A 274 11.28 23.58 1.22
CA MET A 274 10.02 22.88 0.98
C MET A 274 8.82 23.84 1.00
N LYS A 275 8.77 24.79 1.94
CA LYS A 275 7.73 25.84 1.99
C LYS A 275 7.78 26.74 0.77
N GLN A 276 8.96 27.25 0.42
CA GLN A 276 9.15 28.05 -0.80
C GLN A 276 8.71 27.27 -2.04
N ARG A 277 9.00 25.96 -2.07
CA ARG A 277 8.57 25.10 -3.19
C ARG A 277 7.04 24.97 -3.26
N PHE A 278 6.37 24.85 -2.11
CA PHE A 278 4.91 24.83 -2.06
C PHE A 278 4.32 26.15 -2.59
N GLU A 279 4.83 27.29 -2.17
CA GLU A 279 4.39 28.62 -2.62
C GLU A 279 4.57 28.80 -4.14
N VAL A 280 5.72 28.36 -4.68
CA VAL A 280 6.00 28.40 -6.13
C VAL A 280 5.03 27.50 -6.91
N VAL A 281 4.71 26.32 -6.39
CA VAL A 281 3.79 25.38 -7.05
C VAL A 281 2.36 25.92 -7.03
N VAL A 282 1.89 26.40 -5.89
CA VAL A 282 0.54 26.94 -5.73
C VAL A 282 0.35 28.28 -6.43
N ALA A 283 1.41 29.09 -6.50
CA ALA A 283 1.48 30.35 -7.26
C ALA A 283 0.38 31.40 -6.92
N THR A 284 -0.17 31.33 -5.71
CA THR A 284 -1.10 32.32 -5.18
C THR A 284 -0.92 32.45 -3.67
N PRO A 285 -1.03 33.66 -3.10
CA PRO A 285 -0.95 33.81 -1.65
C PRO A 285 -2.06 33.03 -0.95
N LEU A 286 -1.66 32.21 0.01
CA LEU A 286 -2.56 31.38 0.83
C LEU A 286 -2.02 31.26 2.25
N ASP A 287 -2.91 31.13 3.20
CA ASP A 287 -2.55 30.71 4.54
C ASP A 287 -2.39 29.19 4.56
N TYR A 288 -1.27 28.71 5.05
CA TYR A 288 -0.98 27.29 5.18
C TYR A 288 -0.13 26.97 6.41
N GLU A 289 -0.21 25.74 6.85
CA GLU A 289 0.62 25.18 7.91
C GLU A 289 1.34 23.94 7.37
N MET A 290 2.66 23.86 7.50
CA MET A 290 3.39 22.62 7.22
C MET A 290 3.38 21.74 8.49
N LEU A 291 2.58 20.67 8.46
CA LEU A 291 2.37 19.78 9.61
C LEU A 291 3.52 18.81 9.84
N SER A 292 4.19 18.40 8.77
CA SER A 292 5.36 17.53 8.82
C SER A 292 6.18 17.64 7.55
N CYS A 293 7.48 17.39 7.67
CA CYS A 293 8.39 17.18 6.53
C CYS A 293 9.35 16.05 6.88
N ALA A 294 9.49 15.08 5.99
CA ALA A 294 10.35 13.93 6.21
C ALA A 294 10.99 13.44 4.91
N GLU A 295 12.24 13.06 5.03
CA GLU A 295 12.97 12.40 3.94
C GLU A 295 12.54 10.94 3.78
N TRP A 296 12.47 10.49 2.55
CA TRP A 296 12.28 9.09 2.22
C TRP A 296 13.07 8.68 0.97
N ARG A 297 13.30 7.38 0.84
CA ARG A 297 14.12 6.82 -0.22
C ARG A 297 13.35 5.82 -1.05
N GLN A 298 13.52 5.91 -2.36
CA GLN A 298 12.93 4.95 -3.28
C GLN A 298 13.71 3.64 -3.25
N ASN A 299 12.96 2.54 -3.09
CA ASN A 299 13.52 1.19 -3.07
C ASN A 299 12.65 0.26 -3.93
N LEU A 300 13.29 -0.73 -4.55
CA LEU A 300 12.71 -1.86 -5.26
C LEU A 300 13.35 -3.12 -4.71
N LEU A 301 12.85 -3.59 -3.57
CA LEU A 301 13.47 -4.66 -2.81
C LEU A 301 12.46 -5.76 -2.47
N LEU A 302 12.92 -7.01 -2.51
CA LEU A 302 12.15 -8.21 -2.19
C LEU A 302 12.91 -9.07 -1.19
N ALA A 303 12.24 -9.62 -0.19
CA ALA A 303 12.82 -10.56 0.76
C ALA A 303 13.15 -11.90 0.10
N ASP A 304 14.30 -12.49 0.51
CA ASP A 304 14.71 -13.82 0.04
C ASP A 304 13.65 -14.88 0.38
N ASN A 305 13.06 -14.77 1.57
CA ASN A 305 12.02 -15.65 2.07
C ASN A 305 10.92 -14.84 2.79
N TYR A 306 9.68 -15.34 2.79
CA TYR A 306 8.55 -14.74 3.48
C TYR A 306 8.22 -15.42 4.81
N ARG A 307 8.99 -16.47 5.15
CA ARG A 307 8.83 -17.20 6.41
C ARG A 307 10.11 -17.84 6.90
N HIS A 308 10.18 -18.06 8.20
CA HIS A 308 11.15 -18.98 8.83
C HIS A 308 10.44 -19.73 9.97
N GLY A 309 10.24 -21.03 9.79
CA GLY A 309 9.49 -21.83 10.76
C GLY A 309 8.06 -21.32 10.97
N ARG A 310 7.77 -20.86 12.20
CA ARG A 310 6.46 -20.33 12.64
C ARG A 310 6.34 -18.80 12.52
N ILE A 311 7.37 -18.13 11.99
CA ILE A 311 7.41 -16.68 11.84
C ILE A 311 7.30 -16.32 10.37
N PHE A 312 6.35 -15.41 10.05
CA PHE A 312 6.04 -14.94 8.70
C PHE A 312 6.32 -13.45 8.57
N LEU A 313 6.47 -12.98 7.34
CA LEU A 313 6.62 -11.56 6.98
C LEU A 313 5.48 -11.17 6.02
N ALA A 314 4.95 -9.95 6.16
CA ALA A 314 3.92 -9.40 5.29
C ALA A 314 4.11 -7.90 5.08
N GLY A 315 3.74 -7.39 3.90
CA GLY A 315 3.86 -5.99 3.54
C GLY A 315 5.31 -5.53 3.43
N ASP A 316 5.59 -4.30 3.87
CA ASP A 316 6.91 -3.67 3.73
C ASP A 316 8.04 -4.43 4.45
N SER A 317 7.74 -5.32 5.39
CA SER A 317 8.74 -6.22 5.98
C SER A 317 9.27 -7.24 4.96
N ALA A 318 8.47 -7.57 3.94
CA ALA A 318 8.79 -8.55 2.91
C ALA A 318 9.14 -7.94 1.55
N HIS A 319 8.56 -6.80 1.18
CA HIS A 319 8.80 -6.14 -0.10
C HIS A 319 8.71 -4.61 0.01
N LEU A 320 9.63 -3.91 -0.64
CA LEU A 320 9.62 -2.46 -0.76
C LEU A 320 9.51 -2.06 -2.22
N VAL A 321 8.54 -1.23 -2.53
CA VAL A 321 8.32 -0.70 -3.88
C VAL A 321 8.33 0.82 -3.88
N ILE A 322 8.67 1.41 -5.01
CA ILE A 322 8.49 2.85 -5.20
C ILE A 322 6.99 3.16 -5.13
N PRO A 323 6.55 4.24 -4.45
CA PRO A 323 5.12 4.57 -4.31
C PRO A 323 4.38 4.77 -5.64
N THR A 324 5.12 4.94 -6.74
CA THR A 324 4.57 5.08 -8.09
C THR A 324 3.72 3.88 -8.47
N GLY A 325 2.45 4.11 -8.79
CA GLY A 325 1.46 3.08 -9.05
C GLY A 325 0.62 2.67 -7.84
N GLY A 326 0.99 3.08 -6.62
CA GLY A 326 0.21 2.81 -5.39
C GLY A 326 0.15 1.33 -5.00
N LEU A 327 1.21 0.55 -5.26
CA LEU A 327 1.18 -0.91 -5.11
C LEU A 327 1.60 -1.40 -3.71
N GLY A 328 2.45 -0.68 -2.94
CA GLY A 328 3.09 -1.20 -1.72
C GLY A 328 2.09 -1.70 -0.68
N MET A 329 1.34 -0.79 -0.06
CA MET A 329 0.33 -1.12 0.95
C MET A 329 -0.70 -2.11 0.41
N ASN A 330 -1.16 -1.92 -0.83
CA ASN A 330 -2.17 -2.77 -1.46
C ASN A 330 -1.68 -4.21 -1.69
N THR A 331 -0.39 -4.42 -2.00
CA THR A 331 0.23 -5.75 -2.02
C THR A 331 0.22 -6.38 -0.64
N GLY A 332 0.57 -5.60 0.39
CA GLY A 332 0.56 -6.07 1.78
C GLY A 332 -0.83 -6.41 2.31
N VAL A 333 -1.89 -5.72 1.88
CA VAL A 333 -3.29 -6.12 2.17
C VAL A 333 -3.58 -7.49 1.58
N GLY A 334 -3.10 -7.76 0.36
CA GLY A 334 -3.17 -9.09 -0.25
C GLY A 334 -2.40 -10.15 0.54
N ASP A 335 -1.20 -9.83 1.05
CA ASP A 335 -0.43 -10.74 1.91
C ASP A 335 -1.19 -11.08 3.19
N ALA A 336 -1.75 -10.05 3.84
CA ALA A 336 -2.49 -10.20 5.09
C ALA A 336 -3.66 -11.19 4.95
N VAL A 337 -4.48 -11.04 3.91
CA VAL A 337 -5.65 -11.93 3.75
C VAL A 337 -5.27 -13.32 3.25
N ASP A 338 -4.23 -13.45 2.44
CA ASP A 338 -3.72 -14.74 2.00
C ASP A 338 -3.19 -15.55 3.19
N LEU A 339 -2.42 -14.91 4.06
CA LEU A 339 -1.88 -15.55 5.27
C LEU A 339 -2.98 -15.83 6.30
N SER A 340 -3.94 -14.93 6.45
CA SER A 340 -5.01 -15.01 7.45
C SER A 340 -5.83 -16.31 7.33
N TRP A 341 -6.37 -16.61 6.14
CA TRP A 341 -7.19 -17.80 5.97
C TRP A 341 -6.38 -19.09 6.14
N LYS A 342 -5.11 -19.08 5.73
CA LYS A 342 -4.21 -20.24 5.88
C LYS A 342 -3.87 -20.51 7.34
N LEU A 343 -3.58 -19.47 8.11
CA LEU A 343 -3.37 -19.57 9.55
C LEU A 343 -4.65 -20.05 10.25
N ALA A 344 -5.79 -19.48 9.91
CA ALA A 344 -7.09 -19.90 10.47
C ALA A 344 -7.38 -21.39 10.17
N ALA A 345 -7.17 -21.81 8.92
CA ALA A 345 -7.37 -23.20 8.51
C ALA A 345 -6.55 -24.20 9.36
N VAL A 346 -5.26 -23.87 9.55
CA VAL A 346 -4.36 -24.72 10.33
C VAL A 346 -4.70 -24.70 11.83
N LEU A 347 -4.98 -23.52 12.40
CA LEU A 347 -5.29 -23.35 13.81
C LEU A 347 -6.64 -23.98 14.20
N GLN A 348 -7.58 -24.03 13.26
CA GLN A 348 -8.91 -24.64 13.42
C GLN A 348 -8.93 -26.13 13.03
N GLY A 349 -7.81 -26.70 12.56
CA GLY A 349 -7.62 -28.11 12.29
C GLY A 349 -8.20 -28.66 10.99
N TRP A 350 -8.70 -27.79 10.07
CA TRP A 350 -9.18 -28.23 8.76
C TRP A 350 -8.16 -28.04 7.64
N GLY A 351 -7.06 -27.33 7.90
CA GLY A 351 -5.92 -27.16 6.99
C GLY A 351 -4.66 -27.83 7.54
N GLY A 352 -3.91 -28.54 6.67
CA GLY A 352 -2.63 -29.15 7.04
C GLY A 352 -1.48 -28.14 7.06
N GLN A 353 -0.38 -28.47 7.75
CA GLN A 353 0.82 -27.62 7.88
C GLN A 353 1.44 -27.24 6.53
N ASN A 354 1.29 -28.05 5.49
CA ASN A 354 1.77 -27.76 4.14
C ASN A 354 1.04 -26.59 3.50
N LEU A 355 -0.17 -26.26 3.95
CA LEU A 355 -0.92 -25.09 3.49
C LEU A 355 -0.14 -23.79 3.75
N LEU A 356 0.54 -23.69 4.89
CA LEU A 356 1.34 -22.51 5.23
C LEU A 356 2.57 -22.33 4.35
N LYS A 357 3.04 -23.38 3.66
CA LYS A 357 4.14 -23.26 2.69
C LYS A 357 3.69 -22.55 1.42
N SER A 358 2.41 -22.66 1.05
CA SER A 358 1.88 -21.99 -0.14
C SER A 358 1.90 -20.47 -0.03
N TYR A 359 1.84 -19.91 1.18
CA TYR A 359 1.91 -18.46 1.38
C TYR A 359 3.16 -17.84 0.74
N GLU A 360 4.33 -18.39 1.01
CA GLU A 360 5.59 -17.88 0.44
C GLU A 360 5.60 -18.05 -1.09
N VAL A 361 5.22 -19.22 -1.59
CA VAL A 361 5.17 -19.50 -3.03
C VAL A 361 4.25 -18.51 -3.75
N GLU A 362 3.06 -18.27 -3.21
CA GLU A 362 2.05 -17.41 -3.81
C GLU A 362 2.40 -15.92 -3.67
N ARG A 363 2.72 -15.47 -2.46
CA ARG A 363 2.86 -14.02 -2.21
C ARG A 363 4.22 -13.45 -2.61
N ARG A 364 5.28 -14.24 -2.56
CA ARG A 364 6.59 -13.76 -2.99
C ARG A 364 6.64 -13.50 -4.50
N GLN A 365 5.99 -14.34 -5.33
CA GLN A 365 5.89 -14.07 -6.76
C GLN A 365 5.08 -12.81 -7.09
N ILE A 366 4.04 -12.51 -6.28
CA ILE A 366 3.28 -11.25 -6.44
C ILE A 366 4.11 -10.05 -5.97
N GLY A 367 4.88 -10.18 -4.89
CA GLY A 367 5.86 -9.18 -4.47
C GLY A 367 6.86 -8.85 -5.57
N ASP A 368 7.45 -9.86 -6.21
CA ASP A 368 8.39 -9.71 -7.33
C ASP A 368 7.73 -9.03 -8.54
N ARG A 369 6.54 -9.50 -8.93
CA ARG A 369 5.75 -8.90 -10.00
C ARG A 369 5.46 -7.41 -9.74
N ASN A 370 5.10 -7.05 -8.51
CA ASN A 370 4.76 -5.67 -8.15
C ASN A 370 6.00 -4.77 -8.00
N VAL A 371 7.18 -5.33 -7.65
CA VAL A 371 8.47 -4.66 -7.80
C VAL A 371 8.71 -4.32 -9.28
N GLY A 372 8.47 -5.26 -10.20
CA GLY A 372 8.53 -5.04 -11.64
C GLY A 372 7.54 -3.99 -12.15
N ALA A 373 6.30 -4.05 -11.71
CA ALA A 373 5.25 -3.08 -12.05
C ALA A 373 5.59 -1.66 -11.57
N SER A 374 6.11 -1.53 -10.35
CA SER A 374 6.54 -0.24 -9.81
C SER A 374 7.76 0.31 -10.55
N ARG A 375 8.70 -0.56 -10.97
CA ARG A 375 9.82 -0.18 -11.84
C ARG A 375 9.33 0.35 -13.19
N TYR A 376 8.38 -0.34 -13.82
CA TYR A 376 7.75 0.08 -15.07
C TYR A 376 7.09 1.47 -14.95
N ALA A 377 6.26 1.67 -13.93
CA ALA A 377 5.57 2.93 -13.68
C ALA A 377 6.56 4.08 -13.39
N SER A 378 7.56 3.86 -12.53
CA SER A 378 8.58 4.85 -12.20
C SER A 378 9.50 5.16 -13.39
N GLY A 379 9.74 4.17 -14.26
CA GLY A 379 10.46 4.34 -15.52
C GLY A 379 9.76 5.33 -16.44
N GLY A 380 8.44 5.24 -16.58
CA GLY A 380 7.64 6.19 -17.35
C GLY A 380 7.75 7.60 -16.79
N ARG A 381 7.63 7.76 -15.46
CA ARG A 381 7.78 9.05 -14.80
C ARG A 381 9.18 9.67 -15.03
N ARG A 382 10.24 8.88 -14.92
CA ARG A 382 11.60 9.35 -15.21
C ARG A 382 11.76 9.77 -16.67
N LYS A 383 11.19 9.02 -17.60
CA LYS A 383 11.33 9.27 -19.05
C LYS A 383 10.69 10.60 -19.45
N TRP A 384 9.46 10.90 -19.04
CA TRP A 384 8.89 12.19 -19.41
C TRP A 384 9.56 13.36 -18.67
N ARG A 385 9.97 13.19 -17.40
CA ARG A 385 10.70 14.22 -16.66
C ARG A 385 12.06 14.55 -17.28
N SER A 386 12.72 13.59 -17.93
CA SER A 386 13.97 13.85 -18.66
C SER A 386 13.80 14.77 -19.88
N GLN A 387 12.56 15.04 -20.29
CA GLN A 387 12.27 16.02 -21.35
C GLN A 387 12.25 17.46 -20.85
N TYR A 388 12.31 17.67 -19.53
CA TYR A 388 12.39 19.03 -18.99
C TYR A 388 13.56 19.81 -19.57
N ARG A 389 13.31 21.08 -19.92
CA ARG A 389 14.28 22.05 -20.38
C ARG A 389 13.99 23.39 -19.67
N PRO A 390 15.01 24.18 -19.28
CA PRO A 390 14.82 25.47 -18.60
C PRO A 390 13.97 26.48 -19.37
N GLU A 391 13.91 26.34 -20.70
CA GLU A 391 13.12 27.22 -21.58
C GLU A 391 11.60 27.00 -21.43
N ILE A 392 11.17 25.91 -20.85
CA ILE A 392 9.75 25.50 -20.77
C ILE A 392 8.85 26.58 -20.14
N GLY A 393 9.38 27.38 -19.22
CA GLY A 393 8.67 28.48 -18.57
C GLY A 393 8.65 29.80 -19.39
N LYS A 394 9.35 29.85 -20.50
CA LYS A 394 9.48 31.10 -21.29
C LYS A 394 8.37 31.22 -22.34
N ASP A 395 7.92 32.46 -22.56
CA ASP A 395 7.02 32.79 -23.67
C ASP A 395 7.87 33.08 -24.93
N SER A 396 8.26 32.01 -25.61
CA SER A 396 9.10 32.01 -26.80
C SER A 396 8.88 30.76 -27.63
N PRO A 397 9.23 30.72 -28.92
CA PRO A 397 9.15 29.54 -29.77
C PRO A 397 9.89 28.31 -29.18
N ALA A 398 11.03 28.55 -28.53
CA ALA A 398 11.79 27.50 -27.87
C ALA A 398 11.05 26.95 -26.62
N GLY A 399 10.39 27.83 -25.85
CA GLY A 399 9.56 27.44 -24.70
C GLY A 399 8.32 26.68 -25.14
N GLU A 400 7.64 27.09 -26.21
CA GLU A 400 6.52 26.41 -26.81
C GLU A 400 6.90 24.98 -27.25
N ALA A 401 7.96 24.85 -28.03
CA ALA A 401 8.49 23.56 -28.48
C ALA A 401 8.87 22.64 -27.31
N ALA A 402 9.43 23.20 -26.22
CA ALA A 402 9.74 22.42 -25.01
C ALA A 402 8.49 21.94 -24.30
N ARG A 403 7.41 22.74 -24.19
CA ARG A 403 6.12 22.35 -23.63
C ARG A 403 5.46 21.24 -24.44
N ASP A 404 5.38 21.39 -25.75
CA ASP A 404 4.76 20.43 -26.66
C ASP A 404 5.47 19.06 -26.61
N ASN A 405 6.81 19.07 -26.67
CA ASN A 405 7.59 17.85 -26.58
C ASN A 405 7.38 17.14 -25.22
N LEU A 406 7.43 17.89 -24.12
CA LEU A 406 7.22 17.29 -22.80
C LEU A 406 5.80 16.75 -22.66
N ALA A 407 4.78 17.48 -23.10
CA ALA A 407 3.38 17.05 -23.05
C ALA A 407 3.16 15.76 -23.85
N ALA A 408 3.68 15.68 -25.08
CA ALA A 408 3.56 14.51 -25.94
C ALA A 408 4.19 13.25 -25.31
N VAL A 409 5.38 13.38 -24.71
CA VAL A 409 6.02 12.25 -24.02
C VAL A 409 5.28 11.92 -22.73
N ALA A 410 4.83 12.92 -21.96
CA ALA A 410 4.14 12.74 -20.71
C ALA A 410 2.77 12.04 -20.89
N ASP A 411 2.05 12.31 -21.97
CA ASP A 411 0.76 11.65 -22.24
C ASP A 411 0.90 10.12 -22.31
N LEU A 412 1.94 9.63 -22.95
CA LEU A 412 2.21 8.19 -23.04
C LEU A 412 2.77 7.62 -21.73
N GLU A 413 3.71 8.32 -21.12
CA GLU A 413 4.54 7.78 -20.05
C GLU A 413 3.92 7.94 -18.65
N GLN A 414 3.15 9.02 -18.40
CA GLN A 414 2.46 9.21 -17.11
C GLN A 414 1.31 8.24 -16.91
N ARG A 415 0.64 7.80 -17.99
CA ARG A 415 -0.41 6.77 -17.94
C ARG A 415 0.08 5.46 -17.33
N LYS A 416 1.36 5.10 -17.49
CA LYS A 416 1.97 3.92 -16.85
C LYS A 416 1.87 3.93 -15.33
N THR A 417 1.75 5.12 -14.72
CA THR A 417 1.58 5.26 -13.27
C THR A 417 0.13 5.12 -12.82
N ASN A 418 -0.81 5.54 -13.64
CA ASN A 418 -2.21 5.69 -13.27
C ASN A 418 -3.08 4.52 -13.73
N GLU A 419 -2.71 3.89 -14.84
CA GLU A 419 -3.44 2.78 -15.46
C GLU A 419 -2.74 1.46 -15.10
N MET A 420 -3.02 0.94 -13.92
CA MET A 420 -2.36 -0.24 -13.34
C MET A 420 -3.34 -1.36 -12.96
N ILE A 421 -4.53 -1.38 -13.56
CA ILE A 421 -5.60 -2.32 -13.19
C ILE A 421 -5.16 -3.78 -13.34
N GLY A 422 -4.31 -4.09 -14.34
CA GLY A 422 -3.74 -5.42 -14.49
C GLY A 422 -2.78 -5.81 -13.37
N ALA A 423 -2.01 -4.84 -12.82
CA ALA A 423 -1.20 -5.09 -11.63
C ALA A 423 -2.06 -5.33 -10.39
N GLU A 424 -3.21 -4.63 -10.30
CA GLU A 424 -4.12 -4.72 -9.16
C GLU A 424 -4.94 -6.03 -9.15
N LEU A 425 -5.50 -6.42 -10.30
CA LEU A 425 -6.47 -7.51 -10.45
C LEU A 425 -5.95 -8.69 -11.26
N GLY A 426 -5.07 -8.46 -12.24
CA GLY A 426 -4.69 -9.43 -13.26
C GLY A 426 -3.56 -10.38 -12.83
N TYR A 427 -3.30 -10.58 -11.54
CA TYR A 427 -2.30 -11.54 -11.10
C TYR A 427 -2.89 -12.94 -10.90
N ARG A 428 -2.04 -13.95 -11.02
CA ARG A 428 -2.34 -15.35 -10.85
C ARG A 428 -1.23 -16.02 -10.03
N TYR A 429 -1.57 -16.98 -9.21
CA TYR A 429 -0.59 -17.83 -8.53
C TYR A 429 -0.17 -18.98 -9.43
N VAL A 430 1.14 -19.12 -9.65
CA VAL A 430 1.75 -20.16 -10.46
C VAL A 430 2.64 -21.01 -9.56
N GLY A 431 2.67 -22.32 -9.74
CA GLY A 431 3.48 -23.23 -8.92
C GLY A 431 2.98 -23.39 -7.47
N SER A 432 1.75 -22.99 -7.17
CA SER A 432 1.18 -23.14 -5.83
C SER A 432 0.85 -24.61 -5.55
N PRO A 433 1.28 -25.16 -4.39
CA PRO A 433 0.99 -26.56 -4.03
C PRO A 433 -0.47 -26.82 -3.68
N VAL A 434 -1.31 -25.77 -3.63
CA VAL A 434 -2.76 -25.86 -3.31
C VAL A 434 -3.64 -25.53 -4.51
N ILE A 435 -3.05 -25.29 -5.66
CA ILE A 435 -3.77 -24.96 -6.90
C ILE A 435 -3.44 -26.02 -7.95
N TRP A 436 -4.48 -26.58 -8.57
CA TRP A 436 -4.30 -27.45 -9.72
C TRP A 436 -3.98 -26.59 -10.93
N GLU A 437 -2.77 -26.69 -11.47
CA GLU A 437 -2.34 -25.90 -12.62
C GLU A 437 -2.90 -26.43 -13.93
N GLU A 438 -3.39 -25.50 -14.75
CA GLU A 438 -3.76 -25.74 -16.12
C GLU A 438 -2.64 -25.24 -17.04
N PRO A 439 -2.31 -25.95 -18.14
CA PRO A 439 -1.29 -25.52 -19.08
C PRO A 439 -1.73 -24.26 -19.84
N GLY A 440 -0.82 -23.32 -20.03
CA GLY A 440 -1.09 -22.02 -20.66
C GLY A 440 -1.57 -20.99 -19.65
N GLY A 441 -2.35 -20.05 -20.09
CA GLY A 441 -2.89 -18.96 -19.29
C GLY A 441 -2.54 -17.58 -19.87
N PRO A 442 -3.32 -16.54 -19.55
CA PRO A 442 -3.10 -15.22 -20.09
C PRO A 442 -1.78 -14.61 -19.59
N GLU A 443 -1.24 -13.73 -20.42
CA GLU A 443 -0.06 -12.93 -20.03
C GLU A 443 -0.42 -11.97 -18.88
N HIS A 444 0.51 -11.78 -17.96
CA HIS A 444 0.35 -10.88 -16.81
C HIS A 444 0.71 -9.44 -17.19
N LEU A 445 -0.22 -8.72 -17.81
CA LEU A 445 -0.05 -7.32 -18.15
C LEU A 445 -0.25 -6.42 -16.93
N PHE A 446 0.45 -5.27 -16.88
CA PHE A 446 0.32 -4.32 -15.76
C PHE A 446 -0.85 -3.36 -15.94
N ARG A 447 -1.12 -2.96 -17.17
CA ARG A 447 -2.10 -1.90 -17.48
C ARG A 447 -3.51 -2.42 -17.75
N THR A 448 -3.64 -3.63 -18.25
CA THR A 448 -4.91 -4.23 -18.66
C THR A 448 -5.26 -5.41 -17.78
N TYR A 449 -6.54 -5.59 -17.52
CA TYR A 449 -7.09 -6.75 -16.83
C TYR A 449 -8.08 -7.45 -17.76
N GLU A 450 -7.88 -8.74 -17.95
CA GLU A 450 -8.79 -9.62 -18.66
C GLU A 450 -9.34 -10.64 -17.68
N PRO A 451 -10.68 -10.70 -17.48
CA PRO A 451 -11.29 -11.73 -16.66
C PRO A 451 -10.96 -13.12 -17.20
N THR A 452 -10.64 -14.04 -16.31
CA THR A 452 -10.27 -15.40 -16.70
C THR A 452 -10.75 -16.41 -15.68
N THR A 453 -11.05 -17.63 -16.15
CA THR A 453 -11.34 -18.79 -15.29
C THR A 453 -10.14 -19.68 -15.04
N TRP A 454 -8.94 -19.28 -15.50
CA TRP A 454 -7.71 -20.03 -15.26
C TRP A 454 -7.43 -20.19 -13.76
N SER A 455 -6.99 -21.40 -13.40
CA SER A 455 -6.66 -21.74 -12.01
C SER A 455 -5.61 -20.80 -11.43
N GLY A 456 -5.79 -20.42 -10.16
CA GLY A 456 -4.92 -19.47 -9.46
C GLY A 456 -5.15 -18.01 -9.80
N ALA A 457 -6.04 -17.70 -10.75
CA ALA A 457 -6.49 -16.33 -11.00
C ALA A 457 -7.41 -15.82 -9.89
N ARG A 458 -7.70 -14.51 -9.93
CA ARG A 458 -8.60 -13.85 -8.98
C ARG A 458 -9.98 -14.49 -8.95
#